data_b041ca4bba9badc5271670569daafd38
#
_entry.id   b041ca4bba9badc5271670569daafd38
#
_cell.length_a   1.000
_cell.length_b   1.000
_cell.length_c   1.000
_cell.angle_alpha   90.00
_cell.angle_beta   90.00
_cell.angle_gamma   90.00
#
_symmetry.space_group_name_H-M   'P 1'
#
loop_
_entity.id
_entity.type
_entity.pdbx_description
1 polymer ?
#
loop_
_entity_poly.entity_id
_entity_poly.type
_entity_poly.pdbx_seq_one_letter_code
_entity_poly.pdbx_strand_id
1 'polypeptide(L)'
;MSAKEFGLIKLRKFIWNEFIYGGHLISLGPAAIAYIYMRVNNLPVSWQVLVGIYLITYIVHLVDRYIDIQNDSSSDRSEYYQKMQKVLPIIFLSSIVILFIALGDNPAMILFAIFLILVGTLYTLFFKKLTRYILGFKSYYTAAVFAMTVVFTALFYGNVRFTPVLLLTYAFFFLRWFSNTTFCDLKDIDEDRKESLKTFASKFSTRNVYLFFYAIDVLSVAPILIGVSSGYLPKYTLALLVAPIYSFYYLSLSKKPNANYQKLANVWADGESIIWLLAILIGGMIWA
;
A
#
# COMPACT_ATOMS: atom_id res chain seq x y z
N MET A 1 6.84 31.34 23.58
CA MET A 1 7.25 29.98 23.21
C MET A 1 8.75 29.88 23.43
N SER A 2 9.22 28.94 24.23
CA SER A 2 10.67 28.79 24.49
C SER A 2 11.39 28.21 23.26
N ALA A 3 12.72 28.44 23.14
CA ALA A 3 13.51 27.85 22.05
C ALA A 3 13.43 26.32 22.03
N LYS A 4 13.25 25.69 23.19
CA LYS A 4 13.06 24.24 23.36
C LYS A 4 11.71 23.77 22.80
N GLU A 5 10.63 24.51 23.06
CA GLU A 5 9.30 24.21 22.50
C GLU A 5 9.29 24.35 20.99
N PHE A 6 9.94 25.39 20.45
CA PHE A 6 10.07 25.60 19.02
C PHE A 6 10.86 24.46 18.33
N GLY A 7 11.94 23.98 18.97
CA GLY A 7 12.71 22.82 18.50
C GLY A 7 11.89 21.54 18.46
N LEU A 8 11.12 21.26 19.51
CA LEU A 8 10.25 20.08 19.59
C LEU A 8 9.13 20.09 18.53
N ILE A 9 8.52 21.26 18.27
CA ILE A 9 7.49 21.38 17.22
C ILE A 9 8.09 21.12 15.84
N LYS A 10 9.28 21.65 15.55
CA LYS A 10 9.99 21.39 14.29
C LYS A 10 10.34 19.90 14.11
N LEU A 11 10.87 19.26 15.16
CA LEU A 11 11.20 17.83 15.14
C LEU A 11 9.95 16.97 14.92
N ARG A 12 8.85 17.25 15.64
CA ARG A 12 7.58 16.53 15.46
C ARG A 12 7.04 16.68 14.04
N LYS A 13 7.08 17.89 13.48
CA LYS A 13 6.66 18.15 12.10
C LYS A 13 7.55 17.41 11.10
N PHE A 14 8.86 17.37 11.33
CA PHE A 14 9.81 16.64 10.50
C PHE A 14 9.51 15.14 10.52
N ILE A 15 9.40 14.52 11.71
CA ILE A 15 9.09 13.09 11.85
C ILE A 15 7.74 12.75 11.19
N TRP A 16 6.73 13.59 11.37
CA TRP A 16 5.43 13.40 10.75
C TRP A 16 5.50 13.45 9.22
N ASN A 17 6.19 14.44 8.68
CA ASN A 17 6.34 14.58 7.23
C ASN A 17 7.16 13.43 6.64
N GLU A 18 8.22 12.99 7.34
CA GLU A 18 8.99 11.81 6.94
C GLU A 18 8.12 10.57 6.91
N PHE A 19 7.33 10.34 7.94
CA PHE A 19 6.46 9.17 8.01
C PHE A 19 5.41 9.14 6.90
N ILE A 20 4.76 10.27 6.61
CA ILE A 20 3.68 10.36 5.62
C ILE A 20 4.23 10.53 4.19
N TYR A 21 5.09 11.53 3.98
CA TYR A 21 5.58 11.89 2.65
C TYR A 21 6.81 11.09 2.26
N GLY A 22 7.64 10.68 3.20
CA GLY A 22 8.81 9.82 3.00
C GLY A 22 8.48 8.40 2.50
N GLY A 23 7.18 8.01 2.47
CA GLY A 23 6.74 6.71 1.95
C GLY A 23 6.75 5.59 2.98
N HIS A 24 7.03 5.89 4.25
CA HIS A 24 7.04 4.88 5.30
C HIS A 24 5.65 4.30 5.57
N LEU A 25 4.61 5.15 5.59
CA LEU A 25 3.24 4.72 5.84
C LEU A 25 2.74 3.72 4.79
N ILE A 26 2.95 4.01 3.51
CA ILE A 26 2.56 3.10 2.43
C ILE A 26 3.38 1.81 2.44
N SER A 27 4.67 1.87 2.82
CA SER A 27 5.55 0.71 2.88
C SER A 27 5.21 -0.25 4.02
N LEU A 28 4.54 0.23 5.07
CA LEU A 28 3.99 -0.62 6.12
C LEU A 28 2.84 -1.50 5.63
N GLY A 29 2.14 -1.12 4.57
CA GLY A 29 1.02 -1.88 4.03
C GLY A 29 1.39 -3.32 3.64
N PRO A 30 2.33 -3.54 2.74
CA PRO A 30 2.81 -4.87 2.40
C PRO A 30 3.39 -5.63 3.61
N ALA A 31 4.09 -4.96 4.53
CA ALA A 31 4.56 -5.60 5.76
C ALA A 31 3.39 -6.10 6.63
N ALA A 32 2.30 -5.34 6.74
CA ALA A 32 1.08 -5.77 7.41
C ALA A 32 0.43 -6.97 6.71
N ILE A 33 0.38 -6.98 5.36
CA ILE A 33 -0.11 -8.14 4.58
C ILE A 33 0.73 -9.39 4.89
N ALA A 34 2.06 -9.27 4.86
CA ALA A 34 2.95 -10.38 5.16
C ALA A 34 2.72 -10.92 6.58
N TYR A 35 2.61 -10.02 7.57
CA TYR A 35 2.31 -10.41 8.95
C TYR A 35 0.97 -11.15 9.04
N ILE A 36 -0.09 -10.62 8.44
CA ILE A 36 -1.42 -11.23 8.44
C ILE A 36 -1.38 -12.61 7.79
N TYR A 37 -0.71 -12.74 6.64
CA TYR A 37 -0.56 -14.04 5.96
C TYR A 37 0.18 -15.06 6.81
N MET A 38 1.27 -14.67 7.49
CA MET A 38 1.98 -15.55 8.43
C MET A 38 1.05 -16.02 9.56
N ARG A 39 0.27 -15.11 10.15
CA ARG A 39 -0.66 -15.45 11.24
C ARG A 39 -1.76 -16.40 10.77
N VAL A 40 -2.37 -16.11 9.61
CA VAL A 40 -3.46 -16.94 9.03
C VAL A 40 -3.00 -18.37 8.73
N ASN A 41 -1.74 -18.55 8.36
CA ASN A 41 -1.18 -19.87 8.06
C ASN A 41 -0.43 -20.50 9.24
N ASN A 42 -0.51 -19.93 10.45
CA ASN A 42 0.23 -20.38 11.65
C ASN A 42 1.75 -20.50 11.41
N LEU A 43 2.29 -19.62 10.56
CA LEU A 43 3.73 -19.55 10.30
C LEU A 43 4.43 -18.71 11.39
N PRO A 44 5.70 -19.02 11.75
CA PRO A 44 6.45 -18.18 12.65
C PRO A 44 6.64 -16.79 12.05
N VAL A 45 6.52 -15.74 12.86
CA VAL A 45 6.73 -14.37 12.38
C VAL A 45 8.22 -14.16 12.11
N SER A 46 8.57 -13.87 10.86
CA SER A 46 9.94 -13.59 10.43
C SER A 46 10.13 -12.10 10.21
N TRP A 47 11.11 -11.51 10.95
CA TRP A 47 11.50 -10.12 10.75
C TRP A 47 12.14 -9.90 9.36
N GLN A 48 12.82 -10.90 8.80
CA GLN A 48 13.41 -10.85 7.47
C GLN A 48 12.35 -10.61 6.40
N VAL A 49 11.21 -11.30 6.50
CA VAL A 49 10.07 -11.09 5.60
C VAL A 49 9.50 -9.69 5.76
N LEU A 50 9.26 -9.26 7.01
CA LEU A 50 8.65 -7.95 7.28
C LEU A 50 9.54 -6.81 6.81
N VAL A 51 10.82 -6.84 7.15
CA VAL A 51 11.80 -5.83 6.72
C VAL A 51 12.05 -5.91 5.21
N GLY A 52 12.17 -7.12 4.66
CA GLY A 52 12.40 -7.32 3.24
C GLY A 52 11.28 -6.72 2.39
N ILE A 53 10.02 -7.04 2.67
CA ILE A 53 8.90 -6.53 1.87
C ILE A 53 8.66 -5.02 2.09
N TYR A 54 8.89 -4.54 3.31
CA TYR A 54 8.88 -3.11 3.61
C TYR A 54 9.91 -2.37 2.75
N LEU A 55 11.16 -2.86 2.72
CA LEU A 55 12.25 -2.22 1.96
C LEU A 55 12.04 -2.33 0.45
N ILE A 56 11.51 -3.45 -0.07
CA ILE A 56 11.15 -3.57 -1.49
C ILE A 56 10.19 -2.44 -1.88
N THR A 57 9.13 -2.27 -1.10
CA THR A 57 8.12 -1.23 -1.36
C THR A 57 8.69 0.16 -1.21
N TYR A 58 9.50 0.38 -0.18
CA TYR A 58 10.16 1.65 0.08
C TYR A 58 11.12 2.06 -1.05
N ILE A 59 11.93 1.11 -1.55
CA ILE A 59 12.86 1.32 -2.67
C ILE A 59 12.08 1.72 -3.94
N VAL A 60 11.01 0.99 -4.27
CA VAL A 60 10.16 1.32 -5.43
C VAL A 60 9.56 2.72 -5.28
N HIS A 61 9.10 3.05 -4.08
CA HIS A 61 8.53 4.37 -3.79
C HIS A 61 9.57 5.50 -3.90
N LEU A 62 10.81 5.27 -3.45
CA LEU A 62 11.90 6.25 -3.61
C LEU A 62 12.21 6.49 -5.09
N VAL A 63 12.24 5.46 -5.93
CA VAL A 63 12.43 5.58 -7.38
C VAL A 63 11.30 6.37 -8.02
N ASP A 64 10.06 6.02 -7.71
CA ASP A 64 8.87 6.71 -8.19
C ASP A 64 8.92 8.21 -7.87
N ARG A 65 9.26 8.56 -6.64
CA ARG A 65 9.38 9.95 -6.20
C ARG A 65 10.55 10.69 -6.82
N TYR A 66 11.68 10.04 -7.00
CA TYR A 66 12.81 10.66 -7.68
C TYR A 66 12.47 11.08 -9.11
N ILE A 67 11.65 10.27 -9.81
CA ILE A 67 11.17 10.56 -11.15
C ILE A 67 10.12 11.67 -11.13
N ASP A 68 9.17 11.62 -10.20
CA ASP A 68 8.10 12.61 -10.08
C ASP A 68 8.60 14.02 -9.74
N ILE A 69 9.67 14.16 -8.92
CA ILE A 69 10.28 15.47 -8.60
C ILE A 69 10.67 16.24 -9.86
N GLN A 70 11.07 15.52 -10.90
CA GLN A 70 11.50 16.15 -12.15
C GLN A 70 10.30 16.67 -12.98
N ASN A 71 9.09 16.18 -12.71
CA ASN A 71 7.90 16.43 -13.52
C ASN A 71 6.84 17.26 -12.80
N ASP A 72 6.79 17.25 -11.46
CA ASP A 72 5.78 17.95 -10.66
C ASP A 72 6.40 18.71 -9.48
N SER A 73 6.16 20.05 -9.42
CA SER A 73 6.68 20.92 -8.36
C SER A 73 5.61 21.42 -7.38
N SER A 74 4.35 21.01 -7.52
CA SER A 74 3.21 21.70 -6.88
C SER A 74 2.63 21.05 -5.63
N SER A 75 3.03 19.82 -5.29
CA SER A 75 2.48 19.11 -4.13
C SER A 75 3.37 19.22 -2.87
N ASP A 76 2.77 19.20 -1.67
CA ASP A 76 3.50 19.16 -0.38
C ASP A 76 4.52 18.02 -0.35
N ARG A 77 4.23 16.90 -1.03
CA ARG A 77 5.10 15.75 -1.16
C ARG A 77 6.30 16.06 -2.05
N SER A 78 6.10 16.71 -3.19
CA SER A 78 7.17 17.16 -4.08
C SER A 78 8.11 18.14 -3.37
N GLU A 79 7.58 19.11 -2.65
CA GLU A 79 8.38 20.06 -1.86
C GLU A 79 9.25 19.34 -0.81
N TYR A 80 8.68 18.32 -0.15
CA TYR A 80 9.43 17.50 0.81
C TYR A 80 10.62 16.79 0.14
N TYR A 81 10.39 16.11 -0.98
CA TYR A 81 11.44 15.37 -1.69
C TYR A 81 12.49 16.28 -2.32
N GLN A 82 12.13 17.46 -2.82
CA GLN A 82 13.11 18.45 -3.29
C GLN A 82 14.10 18.84 -2.18
N LYS A 83 13.61 19.02 -0.94
CA LYS A 83 14.49 19.28 0.22
C LYS A 83 15.40 18.11 0.55
N MET A 84 14.95 16.88 0.30
CA MET A 84 15.70 15.65 0.59
C MET A 84 16.56 15.16 -0.58
N GLN A 85 16.54 15.82 -1.75
CA GLN A 85 17.15 15.36 -2.99
C GLN A 85 18.62 14.91 -2.85
N LYS A 86 19.41 15.62 -2.03
CA LYS A 86 20.84 15.30 -1.80
C LYS A 86 21.03 14.03 -0.96
N VAL A 87 20.06 13.67 -0.13
CA VAL A 87 20.13 12.54 0.81
C VAL A 87 19.48 11.28 0.22
N LEU A 88 18.56 11.44 -0.74
CA LEU A 88 17.83 10.34 -1.37
C LEU A 88 18.75 9.22 -1.92
N PRO A 89 19.87 9.49 -2.62
CA PRO A 89 20.76 8.42 -3.09
C PRO A 89 21.38 7.61 -1.96
N ILE A 90 21.69 8.26 -0.83
CA ILE A 90 22.25 7.59 0.36
C ILE A 90 21.18 6.70 1.00
N ILE A 91 19.97 7.21 1.15
CA ILE A 91 18.83 6.44 1.69
C ILE A 91 18.53 5.24 0.78
N PHE A 92 18.51 5.45 -0.53
CA PHE A 92 18.28 4.39 -1.52
C PHE A 92 19.34 3.28 -1.43
N LEU A 93 20.63 3.65 -1.44
CA LEU A 93 21.72 2.70 -1.35
C LEU A 93 21.72 1.93 -0.03
N SER A 94 21.52 2.64 1.10
CA SER A 94 21.43 2.00 2.42
C SER A 94 20.24 1.04 2.50
N SER A 95 19.10 1.38 1.89
CA SER A 95 17.92 0.50 1.84
C SER A 95 18.20 -0.78 1.07
N ILE A 96 18.94 -0.70 -0.06
CA ILE A 96 19.37 -1.86 -0.82
C ILE A 96 20.32 -2.74 0.01
N VAL A 97 21.31 -2.15 0.69
CA VAL A 97 22.27 -2.90 1.52
C VAL A 97 21.52 -3.64 2.66
N ILE A 98 20.61 -2.95 3.35
CA ILE A 98 19.82 -3.55 4.42
C ILE A 98 18.93 -4.68 3.88
N LEU A 99 18.33 -4.50 2.70
CA LEU A 99 17.53 -5.53 2.05
C LEU A 99 18.35 -6.80 1.77
N PHE A 100 19.56 -6.66 1.21
CA PHE A 100 20.44 -7.79 0.97
C PHE A 100 20.88 -8.48 2.28
N ILE A 101 21.14 -7.71 3.33
CA ILE A 101 21.45 -8.28 4.66
C ILE A 101 20.26 -9.06 5.21
N ALA A 102 19.05 -8.52 5.08
CA ALA A 102 17.84 -9.15 5.59
C ALA A 102 17.50 -10.46 4.86
N LEU A 103 17.76 -10.55 3.55
CA LEU A 103 17.40 -11.69 2.69
C LEU A 103 18.59 -12.57 2.29
N GLY A 104 19.81 -12.22 2.72
CA GLY A 104 21.06 -12.77 2.20
C GLY A 104 21.22 -14.30 2.27
N ASP A 105 20.53 -14.94 3.20
CA ASP A 105 20.57 -16.40 3.39
C ASP A 105 19.62 -17.13 2.42
N ASN A 106 18.82 -16.42 1.62
CA ASN A 106 17.82 -17.00 0.74
C ASN A 106 17.88 -16.42 -0.68
N PRO A 107 18.65 -17.05 -1.60
CA PRO A 107 18.81 -16.54 -2.97
C PRO A 107 17.49 -16.41 -3.75
N ALA A 108 16.52 -17.32 -3.52
CA ALA A 108 15.21 -17.24 -4.19
C ALA A 108 14.47 -15.97 -3.78
N MET A 109 14.57 -15.58 -2.51
CA MET A 109 13.96 -14.34 -2.01
C MET A 109 14.64 -13.10 -2.59
N ILE A 110 15.98 -13.12 -2.72
CA ILE A 110 16.73 -12.02 -3.36
C ILE A 110 16.26 -11.86 -4.82
N LEU A 111 16.18 -12.95 -5.58
CA LEU A 111 15.71 -12.90 -6.96
C LEU A 111 14.27 -12.39 -7.06
N PHE A 112 13.40 -12.84 -6.17
CA PHE A 112 12.01 -12.36 -6.16
C PHE A 112 11.90 -10.90 -5.71
N ALA A 113 12.74 -10.44 -4.77
CA ALA A 113 12.82 -9.03 -4.38
C ALA A 113 13.29 -8.16 -5.56
N ILE A 114 14.32 -8.57 -6.28
CA ILE A 114 14.79 -7.90 -7.49
C ILE A 114 13.66 -7.85 -8.52
N PHE A 115 12.96 -8.96 -8.74
CA PHE A 115 11.80 -9.00 -9.65
C PHE A 115 10.72 -7.98 -9.26
N LEU A 116 10.33 -7.90 -7.98
CA LEU A 116 9.33 -6.94 -7.51
C LEU A 116 9.79 -5.49 -7.65
N ILE A 117 11.06 -5.20 -7.36
CA ILE A 117 11.65 -3.87 -7.55
C ILE A 117 11.64 -3.49 -9.04
N LEU A 118 12.05 -4.40 -9.92
CA LEU A 118 12.01 -4.18 -11.37
C LEU A 118 10.59 -3.94 -11.87
N VAL A 119 9.64 -4.77 -11.47
CA VAL A 119 8.21 -4.63 -11.82
C VAL A 119 7.67 -3.27 -11.36
N GLY A 120 7.95 -2.87 -10.11
CA GLY A 120 7.55 -1.56 -9.59
C GLY A 120 8.19 -0.39 -10.34
N THR A 121 9.49 -0.47 -10.61
CA THR A 121 10.23 0.57 -11.36
C THR A 121 9.76 0.68 -12.81
N LEU A 122 9.59 -0.45 -13.50
CA LEU A 122 9.08 -0.49 -14.87
C LEU A 122 7.67 0.06 -14.97
N TYR A 123 6.86 -0.09 -13.91
CA TYR A 123 5.57 0.56 -13.85
C TYR A 123 5.69 2.07 -13.99
N THR A 124 6.49 2.70 -13.16
CA THR A 124 6.68 4.16 -13.17
C THR A 124 7.23 4.66 -14.51
N LEU A 125 8.19 3.95 -15.08
CA LEU A 125 8.85 4.36 -16.32
C LEU A 125 8.00 4.14 -17.58
N PHE A 126 7.28 3.01 -17.65
CA PHE A 126 6.64 2.57 -18.90
C PHE A 126 5.15 2.23 -18.74
N PHE A 127 4.80 1.41 -17.75
CA PHE A 127 3.47 0.81 -17.70
C PHE A 127 2.39 1.77 -17.23
N LYS A 128 2.73 2.82 -16.47
CA LYS A 128 1.79 3.90 -16.14
C LYS A 128 1.09 4.45 -17.40
N LYS A 129 1.82 4.54 -18.52
CA LYS A 129 1.30 5.01 -19.81
C LYS A 129 0.21 4.12 -20.41
N LEU A 130 0.15 2.83 -20.04
CA LEU A 130 -0.92 1.93 -20.48
C LEU A 130 -2.29 2.36 -19.96
N THR A 131 -2.33 3.14 -18.89
CA THR A 131 -3.58 3.75 -18.39
C THR A 131 -4.22 4.70 -19.40
N ARG A 132 -3.50 5.15 -20.43
CA ARG A 132 -4.07 5.91 -21.56
C ARG A 132 -4.99 5.04 -22.44
N TYR A 133 -4.75 3.75 -22.46
CA TYR A 133 -5.48 2.80 -23.29
C TYR A 133 -6.46 1.94 -22.47
N ILE A 134 -6.05 1.49 -21.31
CA ILE A 134 -6.78 0.57 -20.43
C ILE A 134 -7.31 1.34 -19.22
N LEU A 135 -8.63 1.36 -19.04
CA LEU A 135 -9.28 2.00 -17.91
C LEU A 135 -8.79 1.41 -16.58
N GLY A 136 -8.34 2.26 -15.68
CA GLY A 136 -7.93 1.88 -14.32
C GLY A 136 -6.67 1.00 -14.26
N PHE A 137 -5.91 0.87 -15.36
CA PHE A 137 -4.70 0.02 -15.37
C PHE A 137 -3.73 0.36 -14.24
N LYS A 138 -3.53 1.66 -13.94
CA LYS A 138 -2.73 2.15 -12.83
C LYS A 138 -3.12 1.48 -11.50
N SER A 139 -4.40 1.51 -11.18
CA SER A 139 -4.91 0.97 -9.92
C SER A 139 -4.88 -0.57 -9.89
N TYR A 140 -5.22 -1.24 -11.01
CA TYR A 140 -5.11 -2.70 -11.14
C TYR A 140 -3.68 -3.19 -10.93
N TYR A 141 -2.74 -2.56 -11.62
CA TYR A 141 -1.34 -2.96 -11.56
C TYR A 141 -0.79 -2.81 -10.14
N THR A 142 -1.00 -1.64 -9.54
CA THR A 142 -0.53 -1.36 -8.19
C THR A 142 -1.14 -2.35 -7.19
N ALA A 143 -2.45 -2.57 -7.24
CA ALA A 143 -3.12 -3.53 -6.37
C ALA A 143 -2.58 -4.96 -6.53
N ALA A 144 -2.33 -5.40 -7.78
CA ALA A 144 -1.76 -6.72 -8.04
C ALA A 144 -0.36 -6.87 -7.45
N VAL A 145 0.51 -5.88 -7.64
CA VAL A 145 1.88 -5.88 -7.11
C VAL A 145 1.87 -5.89 -5.57
N PHE A 146 1.03 -5.09 -4.94
CA PHE A 146 0.91 -5.10 -3.47
C PHE A 146 0.37 -6.44 -2.95
N ALA A 147 -0.62 -7.05 -3.63
CA ALA A 147 -1.14 -8.36 -3.25
C ALA A 147 -0.12 -9.50 -3.46
N MET A 148 0.88 -9.34 -4.37
CA MET A 148 1.98 -10.29 -4.53
C MET A 148 2.82 -10.48 -3.26
N THR A 149 2.68 -9.60 -2.26
CA THR A 149 3.25 -9.81 -0.92
C THR A 149 2.82 -11.14 -0.29
N VAL A 150 1.60 -11.59 -0.56
CA VAL A 150 1.12 -12.91 -0.12
C VAL A 150 1.98 -14.02 -0.72
N VAL A 151 2.28 -13.93 -2.03
CA VAL A 151 3.12 -14.90 -2.74
C VAL A 151 4.58 -14.80 -2.27
N PHE A 152 5.10 -13.59 -2.07
CA PHE A 152 6.43 -13.37 -1.49
C PHE A 152 6.58 -14.07 -0.15
N THR A 153 5.59 -13.88 0.74
CA THR A 153 5.62 -14.50 2.06
C THR A 153 5.54 -16.03 1.96
N ALA A 154 4.64 -16.56 1.12
CA ALA A 154 4.53 -18.00 0.89
C ALA A 154 5.84 -18.60 0.35
N LEU A 155 6.51 -17.92 -0.56
CA LEU A 155 7.79 -18.34 -1.15
C LEU A 155 8.90 -18.42 -0.09
N PHE A 156 8.97 -17.45 0.82
CA PHE A 156 9.94 -17.44 1.91
C PHE A 156 9.88 -18.71 2.76
N TYR A 157 8.67 -19.23 3.01
CA TYR A 157 8.48 -20.47 3.77
C TYR A 157 8.51 -21.73 2.89
N GLY A 158 8.93 -21.61 1.63
CA GLY A 158 9.03 -22.76 0.72
C GLY A 158 7.68 -23.35 0.30
N ASN A 159 6.58 -22.66 0.51
CA ASN A 159 5.22 -23.18 0.34
C ASN A 159 4.41 -22.38 -0.70
N VAL A 160 4.90 -22.33 -1.93
CA VAL A 160 4.13 -21.73 -3.05
C VAL A 160 3.22 -22.79 -3.64
N ARG A 161 2.12 -23.07 -2.98
CA ARG A 161 1.02 -23.86 -3.55
C ARG A 161 -0.19 -22.95 -3.70
N PHE A 162 -0.93 -23.12 -4.78
CA PHE A 162 -2.20 -22.41 -5.00
C PHE A 162 -3.30 -22.98 -4.09
N THR A 163 -3.11 -22.80 -2.78
CA THR A 163 -4.09 -23.23 -1.78
C THR A 163 -5.25 -22.24 -1.71
N PRO A 164 -6.46 -22.68 -1.28
CA PRO A 164 -7.57 -21.77 -1.03
C PRO A 164 -7.20 -20.60 -0.11
N VAL A 165 -6.37 -20.84 0.90
CA VAL A 165 -5.88 -19.79 1.82
C VAL A 165 -5.10 -18.72 1.06
N LEU A 166 -4.14 -19.13 0.20
CA LEU A 166 -3.35 -18.20 -0.59
C LEU A 166 -4.24 -17.39 -1.54
N LEU A 167 -5.15 -18.06 -2.25
CA LEU A 167 -6.03 -17.38 -3.21
C LEU A 167 -7.01 -16.41 -2.55
N LEU A 168 -7.61 -16.79 -1.43
CA LEU A 168 -8.57 -15.96 -0.70
C LEU A 168 -7.89 -14.76 -0.05
N THR A 169 -6.71 -14.95 0.54
CA THR A 169 -5.95 -13.82 1.12
C THR A 169 -5.44 -12.89 0.02
N TYR A 170 -4.94 -13.42 -1.10
CA TYR A 170 -4.56 -12.62 -2.26
C TYR A 170 -5.75 -11.80 -2.78
N ALA A 171 -6.91 -12.44 -3.00
CA ALA A 171 -8.11 -11.78 -3.51
C ALA A 171 -8.59 -10.67 -2.57
N PHE A 172 -8.59 -10.90 -1.25
CA PHE A 172 -8.95 -9.88 -0.26
C PHE A 172 -8.01 -8.66 -0.37
N PHE A 173 -6.70 -8.86 -0.30
CA PHE A 173 -5.75 -7.76 -0.35
C PHE A 173 -5.71 -7.07 -1.71
N PHE A 174 -5.88 -7.81 -2.80
CA PHE A 174 -6.02 -7.22 -4.12
C PHE A 174 -7.22 -6.26 -4.18
N LEU A 175 -8.40 -6.68 -3.73
CA LEU A 175 -9.60 -5.84 -3.73
C LEU A 175 -9.44 -4.62 -2.82
N ARG A 176 -8.82 -4.79 -1.64
CA ARG A 176 -8.55 -3.67 -0.73
C ARG A 176 -7.60 -2.65 -1.34
N TRP A 177 -6.48 -3.10 -1.89
CA TRP A 177 -5.53 -2.20 -2.56
C TRP A 177 -6.11 -1.60 -3.83
N PHE A 178 -6.96 -2.33 -4.55
CA PHE A 178 -7.62 -1.79 -5.73
C PHE A 178 -8.59 -0.66 -5.38
N SER A 179 -9.39 -0.81 -4.33
CA SER A 179 -10.22 0.29 -3.79
C SER A 179 -9.36 1.47 -3.34
N ASN A 180 -8.32 1.21 -2.55
CA ASN A 180 -7.43 2.21 -2.00
C ASN A 180 -6.70 3.03 -3.08
N THR A 181 -6.03 2.36 -4.04
CA THR A 181 -5.29 3.04 -5.11
C THR A 181 -6.22 3.82 -6.04
N THR A 182 -7.42 3.29 -6.33
CA THR A 182 -8.44 4.03 -7.10
C THR A 182 -8.94 5.25 -6.33
N PHE A 183 -9.06 5.17 -4.99
CA PHE A 183 -9.39 6.34 -4.17
C PHE A 183 -8.29 7.41 -4.23
N CYS A 184 -7.02 6.99 -4.23
CA CYS A 184 -5.89 7.90 -4.38
C CYS A 184 -5.92 8.67 -5.72
N ASP A 185 -6.53 8.12 -6.78
CA ASP A 185 -6.69 8.83 -8.06
C ASP A 185 -7.62 10.06 -7.94
N LEU A 186 -8.45 10.18 -6.88
CA LEU A 186 -9.30 11.35 -6.66
C LEU A 186 -8.51 12.63 -6.40
N LYS A 187 -7.32 12.53 -5.81
CA LYS A 187 -6.45 13.70 -5.59
C LYS A 187 -5.71 14.13 -6.86
N ASP A 188 -5.56 13.22 -7.82
CA ASP A 188 -4.73 13.38 -9.02
C ASP A 188 -5.57 13.59 -10.30
N ILE A 189 -6.90 13.85 -10.20
CA ILE A 189 -7.83 13.93 -11.34
C ILE A 189 -7.34 14.92 -12.42
N ASP A 190 -6.88 16.09 -12.02
CA ASP A 190 -6.49 17.14 -12.97
C ASP A 190 -5.17 16.79 -13.68
N GLU A 191 -4.24 16.13 -12.98
CA GLU A 191 -3.00 15.63 -13.56
C GLU A 191 -3.27 14.44 -14.49
N ASP A 192 -4.07 13.48 -14.05
CA ASP A 192 -4.49 12.33 -14.87
C ASP A 192 -5.16 12.79 -16.17
N ARG A 193 -5.97 13.84 -16.11
CA ARG A 193 -6.60 14.44 -17.32
C ARG A 193 -5.58 15.08 -18.25
N LYS A 194 -4.62 15.85 -17.72
CA LYS A 194 -3.52 16.45 -18.50
C LYS A 194 -2.68 15.39 -19.20
N GLU A 195 -2.39 14.30 -18.51
CA GLU A 195 -1.65 13.16 -19.06
C GLU A 195 -2.49 12.22 -19.92
N SER A 196 -3.79 12.50 -20.11
CA SER A 196 -4.77 11.66 -20.82
C SER A 196 -4.92 10.24 -20.24
N LEU A 197 -4.69 10.08 -18.95
CA LEU A 197 -4.86 8.81 -18.26
C LEU A 197 -6.36 8.50 -18.04
N LYS A 198 -6.75 7.26 -18.33
CA LYS A 198 -8.12 6.75 -18.14
C LYS A 198 -8.23 6.12 -16.74
N THR A 199 -8.25 6.94 -15.69
CA THR A 199 -8.59 6.47 -14.35
C THR A 199 -10.11 6.49 -14.15
N PHE A 200 -10.62 5.74 -13.15
CA PHE A 200 -12.05 5.77 -12.82
C PHE A 200 -12.50 7.19 -12.46
N ALA A 201 -11.68 7.90 -11.69
CA ALA A 201 -11.93 9.27 -11.26
C ALA A 201 -11.94 10.27 -12.42
N SER A 202 -11.09 10.07 -13.46
CA SER A 202 -11.02 10.97 -14.62
C SER A 202 -12.13 10.75 -15.66
N LYS A 203 -12.73 9.53 -15.69
CA LYS A 203 -13.67 9.09 -16.74
C LYS A 203 -15.12 9.02 -16.32
N PHE A 204 -15.41 8.76 -15.06
CA PHE A 204 -16.79 8.62 -14.59
C PHE A 204 -17.25 9.83 -13.79
N SER A 205 -18.57 10.01 -13.70
CA SER A 205 -19.16 10.99 -12.79
C SER A 205 -18.85 10.66 -11.33
N THR A 206 -18.77 11.66 -10.49
CA THR A 206 -18.52 11.50 -9.04
C THR A 206 -19.44 10.45 -8.42
N ARG A 207 -20.74 10.45 -8.75
CA ARG A 207 -21.69 9.44 -8.24
C ARG A 207 -21.27 8.02 -8.60
N ASN A 208 -20.89 7.78 -9.86
CA ASN A 208 -20.52 6.43 -10.33
C ASN A 208 -19.20 5.96 -9.72
N VAL A 209 -18.26 6.88 -9.51
CA VAL A 209 -16.99 6.58 -8.83
C VAL A 209 -17.25 6.12 -7.39
N TYR A 210 -18.12 6.81 -6.64
CA TYR A 210 -18.46 6.39 -5.29
C TYR A 210 -19.25 5.07 -5.25
N LEU A 211 -20.15 4.82 -6.19
CA LEU A 211 -20.84 3.53 -6.30
C LEU A 211 -19.83 2.40 -6.57
N PHE A 212 -18.84 2.66 -7.43
CA PHE A 212 -17.76 1.71 -7.67
C PHE A 212 -16.97 1.39 -6.41
N PHE A 213 -16.58 2.41 -5.60
CA PHE A 213 -15.89 2.16 -4.32
C PHE A 213 -16.72 1.28 -3.39
N TYR A 214 -17.99 1.62 -3.18
CA TYR A 214 -18.87 0.81 -2.32
C TYR A 214 -19.00 -0.63 -2.84
N ALA A 215 -19.11 -0.83 -4.15
CA ALA A 215 -19.19 -2.15 -4.75
C ALA A 215 -17.92 -2.98 -4.49
N ILE A 216 -16.73 -2.40 -4.70
CA ILE A 216 -15.45 -3.09 -4.45
C ILE A 216 -15.25 -3.35 -2.97
N ASP A 217 -15.58 -2.41 -2.10
CA ASP A 217 -15.47 -2.58 -0.66
C ASP A 217 -16.37 -3.71 -0.15
N VAL A 218 -17.61 -3.78 -0.63
CA VAL A 218 -18.53 -4.90 -0.31
C VAL A 218 -17.99 -6.21 -0.91
N LEU A 219 -17.52 -6.20 -2.14
CA LEU A 219 -16.94 -7.38 -2.79
C LEU A 219 -15.72 -7.92 -2.02
N SER A 220 -14.92 -7.03 -1.41
CA SER A 220 -13.75 -7.43 -0.62
C SER A 220 -14.11 -8.26 0.63
N VAL A 221 -15.35 -8.21 1.09
CA VAL A 221 -15.84 -9.02 2.20
C VAL A 221 -15.94 -10.51 1.82
N ALA A 222 -16.25 -10.80 0.55
CA ALA A 222 -16.52 -12.17 0.09
C ALA A 222 -15.36 -13.17 0.32
N PRO A 223 -14.10 -12.88 0.01
CA PRO A 223 -13.00 -13.81 0.27
C PRO A 223 -12.87 -14.21 1.74
N ILE A 224 -13.10 -13.27 2.67
CA ILE A 224 -13.03 -13.55 4.12
C ILE A 224 -14.21 -14.43 4.55
N LEU A 225 -15.44 -14.09 4.14
CA LEU A 225 -16.63 -14.88 4.50
C LEU A 225 -16.56 -16.29 3.92
N ILE A 226 -16.19 -16.43 2.64
CA ILE A 226 -15.99 -17.74 2.01
C ILE A 226 -14.91 -18.53 2.75
N GLY A 227 -13.79 -17.90 3.04
CA GLY A 227 -12.67 -18.57 3.70
C GLY A 227 -13.03 -19.09 5.11
N VAL A 228 -13.73 -18.28 5.90
CA VAL A 228 -14.14 -18.68 7.25
C VAL A 228 -15.26 -19.70 7.22
N SER A 229 -16.29 -19.52 6.39
CA SER A 229 -17.40 -20.46 6.29
C SER A 229 -16.98 -21.84 5.76
N SER A 230 -15.99 -21.90 4.88
CA SER A 230 -15.40 -23.14 4.36
C SER A 230 -14.29 -23.74 5.25
N GLY A 231 -13.96 -23.11 6.38
CA GLY A 231 -12.91 -23.58 7.29
C GLY A 231 -11.48 -23.38 6.78
N TYR A 232 -11.27 -22.67 5.66
CA TYR A 232 -9.94 -22.35 5.15
C TYR A 232 -9.24 -21.23 5.90
N LEU A 233 -10.01 -20.26 6.39
CA LEU A 233 -9.47 -19.13 7.18
C LEU A 233 -9.91 -19.26 8.64
N PRO A 234 -9.02 -18.94 9.60
CA PRO A 234 -9.38 -18.89 11.01
C PRO A 234 -10.47 -17.85 11.30
N LYS A 235 -11.32 -18.10 12.31
CA LYS A 235 -12.44 -17.19 12.67
C LYS A 235 -11.98 -15.76 12.98
N TYR A 236 -10.81 -15.58 13.57
CA TYR A 236 -10.29 -14.26 13.89
C TYR A 236 -10.04 -13.38 12.65
N THR A 237 -9.96 -13.96 11.43
CA THR A 237 -9.87 -13.19 10.20
C THR A 237 -11.12 -12.36 9.90
N LEU A 238 -12.27 -12.69 10.53
CA LEU A 238 -13.47 -11.84 10.48
C LEU A 238 -13.20 -10.41 10.99
N ALA A 239 -12.17 -10.22 11.83
CA ALA A 239 -11.78 -8.88 12.27
C ALA A 239 -11.33 -7.99 11.09
N LEU A 240 -10.87 -8.56 9.97
CA LEU A 240 -10.55 -7.81 8.75
C LEU A 240 -11.76 -7.15 8.08
N LEU A 241 -12.99 -7.52 8.46
CA LEU A 241 -14.19 -6.83 7.99
C LEU A 241 -14.27 -5.37 8.47
N VAL A 242 -13.42 -4.96 9.42
CA VAL A 242 -13.25 -3.55 9.77
C VAL A 242 -12.67 -2.72 8.60
N ALA A 243 -11.93 -3.34 7.66
CA ALA A 243 -11.30 -2.64 6.55
C ALA A 243 -12.32 -1.92 5.64
N PRO A 244 -13.35 -2.57 5.08
CA PRO A 244 -14.37 -1.86 4.31
C PRO A 244 -15.17 -0.84 5.15
N ILE A 245 -15.37 -1.08 6.44
CA ILE A 245 -16.02 -0.11 7.35
C ILE A 245 -15.16 1.17 7.46
N TYR A 246 -13.84 1.00 7.62
CA TYR A 246 -12.90 2.11 7.64
C TYR A 246 -12.85 2.86 6.30
N SER A 247 -12.91 2.12 5.18
CA SER A 247 -13.01 2.72 3.85
C SER A 247 -14.28 3.57 3.72
N PHE A 248 -15.45 3.07 4.13
CA PHE A 248 -16.69 3.84 4.13
C PHE A 248 -16.56 5.13 4.94
N TYR A 249 -15.80 5.10 6.03
CA TYR A 249 -15.57 6.29 6.84
C TYR A 249 -14.82 7.37 6.06
N TYR A 250 -13.63 7.08 5.48
CA TYR A 250 -12.91 8.11 4.72
C TYR A 250 -13.60 8.49 3.40
N LEU A 251 -14.35 7.57 2.77
CA LEU A 251 -15.24 7.88 1.65
C LEU A 251 -16.33 8.88 2.05
N SER A 252 -16.88 8.76 3.26
CA SER A 252 -17.86 9.74 3.77
C SER A 252 -17.25 11.12 3.98
N LEU A 253 -16.00 11.16 4.48
CA LEU A 253 -15.24 12.41 4.65
C LEU A 253 -14.95 13.09 3.31
N SER A 254 -14.66 12.30 2.26
CA SER A 254 -14.33 12.83 0.93
C SER A 254 -15.52 13.47 0.20
N LYS A 255 -16.76 13.19 0.62
CA LYS A 255 -17.98 13.83 0.08
C LYS A 255 -18.25 15.23 0.62
N LYS A 256 -17.51 15.67 1.65
CA LYS A 256 -17.72 17.00 2.22
C LYS A 256 -17.26 18.08 1.25
N PRO A 257 -17.92 19.26 1.17
CA PRO A 257 -17.60 20.31 0.22
C PRO A 257 -16.15 20.79 0.23
N ASN A 258 -15.50 20.74 1.41
CA ASN A 258 -14.12 21.19 1.61
C ASN A 258 -13.18 20.00 1.91
N ALA A 259 -13.41 18.84 1.28
CA ALA A 259 -12.60 17.66 1.51
C ALA A 259 -11.15 17.88 1.00
N ASN A 260 -10.19 17.66 1.89
CA ASN A 260 -8.78 17.67 1.51
C ASN A 260 -8.38 16.27 1.01
N TYR A 261 -8.49 16.04 -0.30
CA TYR A 261 -8.18 14.76 -0.94
C TYR A 261 -6.71 14.34 -0.74
N GLN A 262 -5.77 15.27 -0.69
CA GLN A 262 -4.37 14.98 -0.40
C GLN A 262 -4.20 14.35 0.99
N LYS A 263 -4.83 14.93 2.02
CA LYS A 263 -4.79 14.39 3.37
C LYS A 263 -5.54 13.06 3.46
N LEU A 264 -6.69 12.94 2.80
CA LEU A 264 -7.48 11.72 2.81
C LEU A 264 -6.73 10.54 2.16
N ALA A 265 -6.08 10.78 1.03
CA ALA A 265 -5.26 9.76 0.37
C ALA A 265 -4.00 9.42 1.18
N ASN A 266 -3.17 10.43 1.48
CA ASN A 266 -1.83 10.19 2.04
C ASN A 266 -1.84 9.75 3.51
N VAL A 267 -2.92 9.99 4.27
CA VAL A 267 -3.00 9.63 5.70
C VAL A 267 -4.07 8.56 5.94
N TRP A 268 -5.29 8.77 5.46
CA TRP A 268 -6.38 7.86 5.79
C TRP A 268 -6.35 6.60 4.92
N ALA A 269 -6.23 6.74 3.60
CA ALA A 269 -6.18 5.59 2.72
C ALA A 269 -4.85 4.83 2.88
N ASP A 270 -3.70 5.49 2.79
CA ASP A 270 -2.39 4.84 2.99
C ASP A 270 -2.27 4.21 4.39
N GLY A 271 -2.93 4.78 5.41
CA GLY A 271 -2.97 4.27 6.79
C GLY A 271 -3.93 3.10 7.03
N GLU A 272 -4.73 2.69 6.04
CA GLU A 272 -5.71 1.60 6.19
C GLU A 272 -5.07 0.29 6.63
N SER A 273 -3.85 0.01 6.17
CA SER A 273 -3.10 -1.19 6.53
C SER A 273 -2.77 -1.31 8.01
N ILE A 274 -2.64 -0.20 8.72
CA ILE A 274 -2.46 -0.20 10.19
C ILE A 274 -3.74 -0.71 10.85
N ILE A 275 -4.91 -0.35 10.32
CA ILE A 275 -6.20 -0.82 10.83
C ILE A 275 -6.32 -2.33 10.62
N TRP A 276 -5.86 -2.87 9.47
CA TRP A 276 -5.85 -4.32 9.25
C TRP A 276 -4.97 -5.05 10.27
N LEU A 277 -3.77 -4.51 10.52
CA LEU A 277 -2.82 -5.08 11.48
C LEU A 277 -3.42 -5.10 12.90
N LEU A 278 -3.97 -3.97 13.35
CA LEU A 278 -4.62 -3.88 14.65
C LEU A 278 -5.81 -4.83 14.77
N ALA A 279 -6.63 -4.92 13.72
CA ALA A 279 -7.78 -5.82 13.69
C ALA A 279 -7.38 -7.29 13.86
N ILE A 280 -6.35 -7.75 13.15
CA ILE A 280 -5.85 -9.13 13.28
C ILE A 280 -5.23 -9.39 14.65
N LEU A 281 -4.51 -8.44 15.22
CA LEU A 281 -3.95 -8.57 16.57
C LEU A 281 -5.07 -8.71 17.62
N ILE A 282 -6.07 -7.83 17.56
CA ILE A 282 -7.21 -7.86 18.47
C ILE A 282 -8.06 -9.13 18.25
N GLY A 283 -8.35 -9.45 16.99
CA GLY A 283 -9.08 -10.66 16.62
C GLY A 283 -8.39 -11.92 17.13
N GLY A 284 -7.06 -12.00 16.98
CA GLY A 284 -6.30 -13.11 17.53
C GLY A 284 -6.37 -13.23 19.05
N MET A 285 -6.52 -12.13 19.80
CA MET A 285 -6.70 -12.16 21.26
C MET A 285 -8.10 -12.61 21.69
N ILE A 286 -9.13 -12.31 20.86
CA ILE A 286 -10.53 -12.61 21.19
C ILE A 286 -10.89 -14.06 20.83
N TRP A 287 -10.36 -14.59 19.74
CA TRP A 287 -10.69 -15.91 19.18
C TRP A 287 -9.55 -16.92 19.24
N ALA A 288 -8.46 -16.61 19.98
CA ALA A 288 -7.42 -17.58 20.32
C ALA A 288 -7.88 -18.42 21.54
#